data_8d39469cf71bb23f572f71c84365bc7c
#
_entry.id   8d39469cf71bb23f572f71c84365bc7c
#
_cell.length_a   1.000
_cell.length_b   1.000
_cell.length_c   1.000
_cell.angle_alpha   90.00
_cell.angle_beta   90.00
_cell.angle_gamma   90.00
#
_symmetry.space_group_name_H-M   'P 1'
#
loop_
_entity.id
_entity.type
_entity.pdbx_description
1 polymer ?
#
loop_
_entity_poly.entity_id
_entity_poly.type
_entity_poly.pdbx_seq_one_letter_code
_entity_poly.pdbx_strand_id
1 'polypeptide(L)'
;FEPQLDPGYHYVTKLLELYQQHPAENITQQEIGRLLIEAEAALNTDRILAGSMEHAGNVLLPMLFTLGEPRGRPDKDLPEFVKKNALPKVIDGEGEAWPTLTVQTPIEALGSMALAIGHLNANADVDGAIRSEPLVLRHYNQYFPSLSLMIAAKSLNLQATDLQVRLGQEVRLGKLRIPTDPFTQMNTFFYKDREGRPAFPVDSFYDVMSGKIPASKYQDKIVLIGATAAGVGATQVTPVSPTMAPVLTLAHSVSSILQEHFFVTPTWGVWASLGVFVLIAAYLIALLPRLSAGVGATTTALLLTALVSTHFGLMIGAAMWIELMLAATLLLVGHLLLTTKRFLMTERGKEKSEADSAESNRMLGLAFQGQGQLDMAFDKFRKCPFDDALMENLYNLALDFERKRQFNKAEAVFRYMADFKPKFRDLEQRLIRAKAMSETVMLGGSSTRTNISILEGGQVEKPMLGRYQIEKELGKGAMGVVYLGRDPKINRVVAIKTMALSQEFEEDELADVKERFFREAETAGRLNHQNIVTMYDAGE
;
A
#
# COMPACT_ATOMS: atom_id res chain seq x y z
N PHE A 1 -15.02 -26.07 -37.15
CA PHE A 1 -14.93 -27.45 -37.63
C PHE A 1 -14.56 -27.44 -39.11
N GLU A 2 -13.34 -27.82 -39.42
CA GLU A 2 -12.89 -28.10 -40.79
C GLU A 2 -13.31 -29.51 -41.19
N PRO A 3 -13.55 -29.79 -42.49
CA PRO A 3 -13.89 -31.14 -42.93
C PRO A 3 -12.79 -32.12 -42.56
N GLN A 4 -13.14 -33.19 -41.87
CA GLN A 4 -12.23 -34.27 -41.44
C GLN A 4 -12.51 -35.55 -42.23
N LEU A 5 -12.38 -35.43 -43.55
CA LEU A 5 -12.63 -36.55 -44.45
C LEU A 5 -11.42 -37.48 -44.52
N ASP A 6 -11.68 -38.79 -44.68
CA ASP A 6 -10.63 -39.77 -44.92
C ASP A 6 -9.80 -39.37 -46.16
N PRO A 7 -8.47 -39.51 -46.16
CA PRO A 7 -7.62 -39.18 -47.32
C PRO A 7 -8.03 -39.92 -48.62
N GLY A 8 -8.66 -41.09 -48.50
CA GLY A 8 -9.20 -41.86 -49.63
C GLY A 8 -10.52 -41.33 -50.17
N TYR A 9 -11.26 -40.53 -49.37
CA TYR A 9 -12.61 -40.05 -49.73
C TYR A 9 -12.63 -39.23 -51.03
N HIS A 10 -11.63 -38.40 -51.29
CA HIS A 10 -11.52 -37.64 -52.54
C HIS A 10 -11.48 -38.53 -53.78
N TYR A 11 -10.79 -39.65 -53.71
CA TYR A 11 -10.72 -40.59 -54.83
C TYR A 11 -12.04 -41.32 -55.03
N VAL A 12 -12.71 -41.73 -53.96
CA VAL A 12 -14.02 -42.37 -54.01
C VAL A 12 -15.06 -41.41 -54.60
N THR A 13 -15.07 -40.15 -54.19
CA THR A 13 -15.97 -39.12 -54.71
C THR A 13 -15.75 -38.91 -56.21
N LYS A 14 -14.47 -38.81 -56.63
CA LYS A 14 -14.14 -38.66 -58.04
C LYS A 14 -14.50 -39.86 -58.90
N LEU A 15 -14.33 -41.10 -58.38
CA LEU A 15 -14.79 -42.32 -59.04
C LEU A 15 -16.31 -42.37 -59.12
N LEU A 16 -17.01 -41.93 -58.10
CA LEU A 16 -18.47 -41.86 -58.10
C LEU A 16 -19.01 -40.84 -59.10
N GLU A 17 -18.39 -39.69 -59.24
CA GLU A 17 -18.70 -38.67 -60.24
C GLU A 17 -18.52 -39.21 -61.66
N LEU A 18 -17.40 -39.88 -61.94
CA LEU A 18 -17.15 -40.54 -63.22
C LEU A 18 -18.16 -41.63 -63.53
N TYR A 19 -18.58 -42.41 -62.53
CA TYR A 19 -19.62 -43.44 -62.67
C TYR A 19 -20.99 -42.81 -62.99
N GLN A 20 -21.33 -41.68 -62.35
CA GLN A 20 -22.62 -40.98 -62.60
C GLN A 20 -22.68 -40.36 -63.98
N GLN A 21 -21.55 -39.97 -64.56
CA GLN A 21 -21.47 -39.44 -65.93
C GLN A 21 -21.62 -40.54 -67.03
N HIS A 22 -21.36 -41.81 -66.65
CA HIS A 22 -21.40 -42.93 -67.59
C HIS A 22 -22.39 -44.00 -67.04
N PRO A 23 -23.61 -44.09 -67.58
CA PRO A 23 -24.62 -45.09 -67.13
C PRO A 23 -24.09 -46.50 -67.17
N ALA A 24 -24.47 -47.33 -66.19
CA ALA A 24 -24.04 -48.72 -66.09
C ALA A 24 -24.61 -49.53 -67.23
N GLU A 25 -23.78 -50.14 -68.02
CA GLU A 25 -24.17 -51.01 -69.17
C GLU A 25 -24.32 -52.46 -68.82
N ASN A 26 -23.82 -52.90 -67.65
CA ASN A 26 -23.89 -54.28 -67.22
C ASN A 26 -24.03 -54.44 -65.69
N ILE A 27 -24.32 -55.65 -65.20
CA ILE A 27 -24.57 -56.01 -63.80
C ILE A 27 -23.30 -55.68 -62.93
N THR A 28 -22.10 -55.93 -63.47
CA THR A 28 -20.85 -55.67 -62.77
C THR A 28 -20.61 -54.15 -62.52
N GLN A 29 -20.93 -53.32 -63.51
CA GLN A 29 -20.87 -51.87 -63.34
C GLN A 29 -21.91 -51.36 -62.33
N GLN A 30 -23.09 -51.94 -62.31
CA GLN A 30 -24.10 -51.64 -61.28
C GLN A 30 -23.63 -52.00 -59.88
N GLU A 31 -22.92 -53.12 -59.72
CA GLU A 31 -22.35 -53.59 -58.47
C GLU A 31 -21.19 -52.62 -58.02
N ILE A 32 -20.36 -52.20 -58.94
CA ILE A 32 -19.26 -51.17 -58.67
C ILE A 32 -19.92 -49.85 -58.21
N GLY A 33 -20.98 -49.40 -58.89
CA GLY A 33 -21.68 -48.19 -58.49
C GLY A 33 -22.26 -48.27 -57.08
N ARG A 34 -22.89 -49.45 -56.77
CA ARG A 34 -23.38 -49.67 -55.41
C ARG A 34 -22.28 -49.63 -54.36
N LEU A 35 -21.15 -50.31 -54.62
CA LEU A 35 -19.96 -50.27 -53.72
C LEU A 35 -19.39 -48.90 -53.57
N LEU A 36 -19.34 -48.09 -54.64
CA LEU A 36 -18.84 -46.69 -54.55
C LEU A 36 -19.76 -45.79 -53.70
N ILE A 37 -21.06 -45.93 -53.83
CA ILE A 37 -22.06 -45.23 -53.00
C ILE A 37 -21.91 -45.66 -51.53
N GLU A 38 -21.77 -46.96 -51.28
CA GLU A 38 -21.58 -47.48 -49.95
C GLU A 38 -20.26 -47.03 -49.32
N ALA A 39 -19.19 -47.03 -50.10
CA ALA A 39 -17.89 -46.54 -49.68
C ALA A 39 -17.92 -45.04 -49.41
N GLU A 40 -18.55 -44.22 -50.26
CA GLU A 40 -18.75 -42.79 -50.02
C GLU A 40 -19.50 -42.55 -48.71
N ALA A 41 -20.60 -43.23 -48.49
CA ALA A 41 -21.38 -43.09 -47.27
C ALA A 41 -20.62 -43.52 -46.01
N ALA A 42 -19.79 -44.58 -46.11
CA ALA A 42 -18.99 -45.10 -44.98
C ALA A 42 -17.77 -44.24 -44.66
N LEU A 43 -17.15 -43.60 -45.68
CA LEU A 43 -15.95 -42.77 -45.51
C LEU A 43 -16.29 -41.30 -45.24
N ASN A 44 -17.52 -40.87 -45.39
CA ASN A 44 -17.97 -39.51 -45.11
C ASN A 44 -18.26 -39.36 -43.61
N THR A 45 -17.18 -39.16 -42.83
CA THR A 45 -17.24 -39.01 -41.37
C THR A 45 -18.06 -37.82 -40.91
N ASP A 46 -18.04 -36.72 -41.68
CA ASP A 46 -18.86 -35.53 -41.40
C ASP A 46 -20.36 -35.81 -41.50
N ARG A 47 -20.78 -36.63 -42.54
CA ARG A 47 -22.16 -37.05 -42.73
C ARG A 47 -22.62 -38.01 -41.63
N ILE A 48 -21.74 -38.93 -41.21
CA ILE A 48 -22.03 -39.85 -40.11
C ILE A 48 -22.24 -39.05 -38.81
N LEU A 49 -21.35 -38.07 -38.52
CA LEU A 49 -21.51 -37.21 -37.36
C LEU A 49 -22.77 -36.34 -37.45
N ALA A 50 -23.06 -35.76 -38.62
CA ALA A 50 -24.28 -34.99 -38.85
C ALA A 50 -25.56 -35.82 -38.57
N GLY A 51 -25.62 -37.06 -39.05
CA GLY A 51 -26.72 -37.97 -38.75
C GLY A 51 -26.86 -38.32 -37.26
N SER A 52 -25.73 -38.49 -36.58
CA SER A 52 -25.71 -38.71 -35.13
C SER A 52 -26.22 -37.48 -34.36
N MET A 53 -25.86 -36.28 -34.80
CA MET A 53 -26.32 -35.02 -34.22
C MET A 53 -27.82 -34.80 -34.44
N GLU A 54 -28.30 -35.08 -35.63
CA GLU A 54 -29.75 -35.04 -35.96
C GLU A 54 -30.55 -35.97 -35.05
N HIS A 55 -30.09 -37.22 -34.90
CA HIS A 55 -30.71 -38.19 -34.02
C HIS A 55 -30.69 -37.77 -32.54
N ALA A 56 -29.60 -37.17 -32.08
CA ALA A 56 -29.48 -36.65 -30.72
C ALA A 56 -30.40 -35.45 -30.47
N GLY A 57 -30.54 -34.56 -31.44
CA GLY A 57 -31.44 -33.39 -31.43
C GLY A 57 -31.12 -32.31 -30.38
N ASN A 58 -29.98 -32.45 -29.67
CA ASN A 58 -29.60 -31.55 -28.56
C ASN A 58 -28.15 -31.01 -28.64
N VAL A 59 -27.55 -31.06 -29.82
CA VAL A 59 -26.17 -30.62 -30.04
C VAL A 59 -26.13 -29.14 -30.45
N LEU A 60 -25.33 -28.37 -29.75
CA LEU A 60 -25.04 -26.97 -30.09
C LEU A 60 -23.61 -26.86 -30.62
N LEU A 61 -23.40 -26.00 -31.61
CA LEU A 61 -22.11 -25.80 -32.24
C LEU A 61 -21.61 -24.36 -32.06
N PRO A 62 -20.29 -24.19 -31.96
CA PRO A 62 -19.67 -22.85 -31.91
C PRO A 62 -19.51 -22.25 -33.30
N MET A 63 -19.46 -20.91 -33.35
CA MET A 63 -18.93 -20.12 -34.43
C MET A 63 -17.98 -19.06 -33.86
N LEU A 64 -17.10 -18.48 -34.65
CA LEU A 64 -16.16 -17.47 -34.22
C LEU A 64 -16.19 -16.27 -35.14
N PHE A 65 -16.32 -15.06 -34.58
CA PHE A 65 -16.27 -13.81 -35.32
C PHE A 65 -14.89 -13.15 -35.21
N THR A 66 -14.48 -12.48 -36.27
CA THR A 66 -13.37 -11.52 -36.20
C THR A 66 -13.93 -10.17 -35.81
N LEU A 67 -13.51 -9.62 -34.68
CA LEU A 67 -13.96 -8.31 -34.19
C LEU A 67 -13.42 -7.18 -35.06
N GLY A 68 -14.19 -6.13 -35.24
CA GLY A 68 -13.80 -4.92 -35.96
C GLY A 68 -14.99 -4.25 -36.66
N GLU A 69 -14.83 -2.98 -36.99
CA GLU A 69 -15.88 -2.18 -37.69
C GLU A 69 -15.96 -2.55 -39.16
N PRO A 70 -17.10 -3.14 -39.62
CA PRO A 70 -17.28 -3.46 -41.04
C PRO A 70 -17.44 -2.21 -41.88
N ARG A 71 -16.84 -2.23 -43.09
CA ARG A 71 -16.99 -1.17 -44.07
C ARG A 71 -17.77 -1.69 -45.28
N GLY A 72 -18.84 -1.04 -45.60
CA GLY A 72 -19.66 -1.43 -46.75
C GLY A 72 -20.65 -2.57 -46.48
N ARG A 73 -20.80 -3.49 -47.41
CA ARG A 73 -21.67 -4.69 -47.33
C ARG A 73 -20.81 -5.91 -47.14
N PRO A 74 -21.37 -7.02 -46.56
CA PRO A 74 -20.62 -8.26 -46.44
C PRO A 74 -20.23 -8.82 -47.81
N ASP A 75 -19.00 -9.33 -47.89
CA ASP A 75 -18.49 -9.93 -49.13
C ASP A 75 -19.26 -11.23 -49.52
N LYS A 76 -19.78 -11.91 -48.50
CA LYS A 76 -20.53 -13.17 -48.63
C LYS A 76 -21.70 -13.19 -47.66
N ASP A 77 -22.87 -13.61 -48.17
CA ASP A 77 -24.04 -13.82 -47.33
C ASP A 77 -23.80 -14.97 -46.35
N LEU A 78 -24.35 -14.81 -45.14
CA LEU A 78 -24.32 -15.88 -44.14
C LEU A 78 -25.20 -17.07 -44.57
N PRO A 79 -24.79 -18.32 -44.34
CA PRO A 79 -25.60 -19.48 -44.54
C PRO A 79 -26.92 -19.42 -43.75
N GLU A 80 -27.99 -20.00 -44.27
CA GLU A 80 -29.31 -19.96 -43.64
C GLU A 80 -29.32 -20.62 -42.23
N PHE A 81 -28.54 -21.68 -42.05
CA PHE A 81 -28.40 -22.31 -40.75
C PHE A 81 -27.74 -21.42 -39.70
N VAL A 82 -26.97 -20.39 -40.10
CA VAL A 82 -26.41 -19.37 -39.21
C VAL A 82 -27.46 -18.27 -38.97
N LYS A 83 -28.09 -17.75 -40.02
CA LYS A 83 -29.09 -16.67 -39.95
C LYS A 83 -30.26 -17.01 -39.01
N LYS A 84 -30.71 -18.28 -38.96
CA LYS A 84 -31.76 -18.73 -38.03
C LYS A 84 -31.43 -18.52 -36.54
N ASN A 85 -30.15 -18.35 -36.18
CA ASN A 85 -29.71 -18.10 -34.83
C ASN A 85 -29.55 -16.60 -34.49
N ALA A 86 -29.83 -15.73 -35.47
CA ALA A 86 -29.84 -14.29 -35.22
C ALA A 86 -30.98 -13.91 -34.25
N LEU A 87 -30.70 -12.97 -33.37
CA LEU A 87 -31.66 -12.49 -32.37
C LEU A 87 -32.71 -11.58 -33.03
N PRO A 88 -33.99 -11.91 -32.94
CA PRO A 88 -35.05 -11.15 -33.62
C PRO A 88 -35.47 -9.89 -32.86
N LYS A 89 -35.18 -9.78 -31.57
CA LYS A 89 -35.60 -8.69 -30.70
C LYS A 89 -34.41 -8.09 -29.96
N VAL A 90 -33.79 -7.15 -30.60
CA VAL A 90 -32.75 -6.33 -29.96
C VAL A 90 -33.28 -4.90 -29.85
N ILE A 91 -33.26 -4.35 -28.65
CA ILE A 91 -33.76 -3.02 -28.33
C ILE A 91 -32.53 -2.12 -28.11
N ASP A 92 -32.54 -0.96 -28.74
CA ASP A 92 -31.51 0.06 -28.49
C ASP A 92 -31.54 0.49 -27.02
N GLY A 93 -30.39 0.59 -26.44
CA GLY A 93 -30.19 0.96 -25.04
C GLY A 93 -29.11 2.06 -24.90
N GLU A 94 -28.45 2.06 -23.76
CA GLU A 94 -27.36 3.03 -23.49
C GLU A 94 -25.97 2.55 -23.94
N GLY A 95 -25.92 1.41 -24.66
CA GLY A 95 -24.69 0.80 -25.11
C GLY A 95 -24.80 0.17 -26.48
N GLU A 96 -23.83 -0.66 -26.81
CA GLU A 96 -23.70 -1.31 -28.10
C GLU A 96 -23.22 -2.76 -27.96
N ALA A 97 -23.27 -3.52 -29.05
CA ALA A 97 -22.63 -4.82 -29.16
C ALA A 97 -21.37 -4.68 -30.03
N TRP A 98 -20.30 -5.40 -29.69
CA TRP A 98 -19.06 -5.38 -30.46
C TRP A 98 -19.32 -5.70 -31.93
N PRO A 99 -18.87 -4.85 -32.86
CA PRO A 99 -19.01 -5.06 -34.28
C PRO A 99 -18.03 -6.13 -34.78
N THR A 100 -18.39 -6.80 -35.87
CA THR A 100 -17.61 -7.90 -36.44
C THR A 100 -17.43 -7.76 -37.94
N LEU A 101 -16.27 -8.24 -38.44
CA LEU A 101 -15.88 -8.19 -39.85
C LEU A 101 -16.28 -9.47 -40.60
N THR A 102 -15.80 -10.62 -40.11
CA THR A 102 -15.98 -11.92 -40.74
C THR A 102 -16.45 -12.97 -39.72
N VAL A 103 -16.97 -14.06 -40.18
CA VAL A 103 -17.38 -15.19 -39.36
C VAL A 103 -16.80 -16.50 -39.87
N GLN A 104 -16.30 -17.31 -38.97
CA GLN A 104 -15.94 -18.70 -39.20
C GLN A 104 -17.10 -19.57 -38.67
N THR A 105 -17.81 -20.19 -39.59
CA THR A 105 -18.98 -21.03 -39.27
C THR A 105 -18.63 -22.52 -39.28
N PRO A 106 -19.41 -23.37 -38.62
CA PRO A 106 -19.35 -24.81 -38.87
C PRO A 106 -19.59 -25.13 -40.35
N ILE A 107 -19.10 -26.26 -40.82
CA ILE A 107 -19.42 -26.75 -42.16
C ILE A 107 -20.95 -26.99 -42.28
N GLU A 108 -21.50 -26.83 -43.48
CA GLU A 108 -22.94 -26.89 -43.70
C GLU A 108 -23.58 -28.22 -43.26
N ALA A 109 -22.87 -29.33 -43.47
CA ALA A 109 -23.33 -30.67 -43.05
C ALA A 109 -23.61 -30.74 -41.55
N LEU A 110 -22.76 -30.17 -40.71
CA LEU A 110 -22.92 -30.18 -39.27
C LEU A 110 -23.80 -29.03 -38.78
N GLY A 111 -23.58 -27.81 -39.34
CA GLY A 111 -24.29 -26.61 -38.92
C GLY A 111 -25.80 -26.69 -39.14
N SER A 112 -26.25 -27.39 -40.20
CA SER A 112 -27.66 -27.59 -40.51
C SER A 112 -28.37 -28.50 -39.51
N MET A 113 -27.65 -29.45 -38.91
CA MET A 113 -28.16 -30.40 -37.92
C MET A 113 -28.05 -29.94 -36.48
N ALA A 114 -27.36 -28.81 -36.24
CA ALA A 114 -27.25 -28.28 -34.90
C ALA A 114 -28.58 -27.71 -34.38
N LEU A 115 -28.90 -27.98 -33.12
CA LEU A 115 -30.06 -27.40 -32.43
C LEU A 115 -29.97 -25.88 -32.37
N ALA A 116 -28.75 -25.38 -32.12
CA ALA A 116 -28.44 -23.93 -32.14
C ALA A 116 -26.94 -23.72 -32.36
N ILE A 117 -26.61 -22.50 -32.80
CA ILE A 117 -25.23 -22.05 -32.98
C ILE A 117 -25.04 -20.75 -32.21
N GLY A 118 -23.91 -20.62 -31.50
CA GLY A 118 -23.55 -19.41 -30.82
C GLY A 118 -22.05 -19.09 -30.95
N HIS A 119 -21.64 -17.85 -30.72
CA HIS A 119 -20.23 -17.48 -30.84
C HIS A 119 -19.43 -17.84 -29.57
N LEU A 120 -18.12 -18.10 -29.77
CA LEU A 120 -17.14 -18.35 -28.70
C LEU A 120 -16.17 -17.20 -28.47
N ASN A 121 -16.52 -16.01 -28.95
CA ASN A 121 -15.64 -14.86 -28.77
C ASN A 121 -15.48 -14.53 -27.29
N ALA A 122 -14.25 -14.38 -26.87
CA ALA A 122 -13.86 -13.86 -25.57
C ALA A 122 -13.05 -12.59 -25.77
N ASN A 123 -13.26 -11.62 -24.94
CA ASN A 123 -12.50 -10.37 -24.96
C ASN A 123 -11.58 -10.35 -23.73
N ALA A 124 -10.28 -10.18 -23.98
CA ALA A 124 -9.31 -10.05 -22.90
C ALA A 124 -9.22 -8.59 -22.43
N ASP A 125 -9.11 -8.39 -21.14
CA ASP A 125 -8.82 -7.09 -20.54
C ASP A 125 -7.41 -6.60 -20.92
N VAL A 126 -7.06 -5.38 -20.52
CA VAL A 126 -5.77 -4.74 -20.81
C VAL A 126 -4.59 -5.57 -20.31
N ASP A 127 -4.77 -6.36 -19.26
CA ASP A 127 -3.75 -7.26 -18.68
C ASP A 127 -3.74 -8.66 -19.33
N GLY A 128 -4.54 -8.87 -20.38
CA GLY A 128 -4.65 -10.13 -21.09
C GLY A 128 -5.53 -11.18 -20.41
N ALA A 129 -6.15 -10.87 -19.26
CA ALA A 129 -7.05 -11.81 -18.57
C ALA A 129 -8.49 -11.71 -19.07
N ILE A 130 -9.17 -12.86 -19.15
CA ILE A 130 -10.59 -12.92 -19.50
C ILE A 130 -11.41 -12.88 -18.21
N ARG A 131 -12.21 -11.82 -18.05
CA ARG A 131 -13.12 -11.62 -16.92
C ARG A 131 -14.56 -11.44 -17.33
N SER A 132 -14.78 -11.08 -18.59
CA SER A 132 -16.10 -10.85 -19.16
C SER A 132 -16.28 -11.63 -20.45
N GLU A 133 -17.54 -11.88 -20.78
CA GLU A 133 -17.94 -12.51 -22.03
C GLU A 133 -18.94 -11.61 -22.77
N PRO A 134 -18.68 -11.26 -24.04
CA PRO A 134 -19.68 -10.62 -24.87
C PRO A 134 -20.85 -11.58 -25.09
N LEU A 135 -22.02 -11.24 -24.58
CA LEU A 135 -23.21 -12.10 -24.73
C LEU A 135 -23.82 -11.98 -26.14
N VAL A 136 -23.61 -10.87 -26.80
CA VAL A 136 -24.15 -10.58 -28.13
C VAL A 136 -23.10 -9.84 -28.94
N LEU A 137 -22.94 -10.24 -30.20
CA LEU A 137 -22.12 -9.56 -31.20
C LEU A 137 -22.96 -9.03 -32.34
N ARG A 138 -22.55 -7.91 -32.92
CA ARG A 138 -23.21 -7.30 -34.08
C ARG A 138 -22.45 -7.65 -35.35
N HIS A 139 -23.08 -8.36 -36.29
CA HIS A 139 -22.56 -8.59 -37.62
C HIS A 139 -23.42 -7.84 -38.65
N TYR A 140 -22.90 -6.70 -39.12
CA TYR A 140 -23.65 -5.72 -39.92
C TYR A 140 -24.96 -5.30 -39.23
N ASN A 141 -26.11 -5.77 -39.77
CA ASN A 141 -27.44 -5.44 -39.25
C ASN A 141 -28.05 -6.57 -38.41
N GLN A 142 -27.32 -7.62 -38.11
CA GLN A 142 -27.79 -8.79 -37.37
C GLN A 142 -27.03 -8.96 -36.07
N TYR A 143 -27.68 -9.48 -35.06
CA TYR A 143 -27.11 -9.72 -33.75
C TYR A 143 -27.09 -11.23 -33.47
N PHE A 144 -25.93 -11.70 -33.00
CA PHE A 144 -25.71 -13.13 -32.73
C PHE A 144 -25.38 -13.36 -31.25
N PRO A 145 -26.04 -14.35 -30.62
CA PRO A 145 -25.79 -14.67 -29.21
C PRO A 145 -24.50 -15.47 -29.02
N SER A 146 -23.93 -15.40 -27.81
CA SER A 146 -22.83 -16.27 -27.41
C SER A 146 -23.29 -17.71 -27.24
N LEU A 147 -22.35 -18.66 -27.32
CA LEU A 147 -22.64 -20.08 -27.12
C LEU A 147 -23.11 -20.36 -25.68
N SER A 148 -22.53 -19.67 -24.68
CA SER A 148 -22.96 -19.78 -23.28
C SER A 148 -24.43 -19.38 -23.10
N LEU A 149 -24.82 -18.26 -23.74
CA LEU A 149 -26.21 -17.77 -23.72
C LEU A 149 -27.17 -18.77 -24.39
N MET A 150 -26.74 -19.35 -25.53
CA MET A 150 -27.57 -20.37 -26.23
C MET A 150 -27.67 -21.66 -25.46
N ILE A 151 -26.60 -22.13 -24.82
CA ILE A 151 -26.62 -23.31 -23.96
C ILE A 151 -27.60 -23.09 -22.81
N ALA A 152 -27.50 -21.93 -22.12
CA ALA A 152 -28.39 -21.58 -21.03
C ALA A 152 -29.86 -21.49 -21.51
N ALA A 153 -30.13 -20.85 -22.65
CA ALA A 153 -31.46 -20.75 -23.21
C ALA A 153 -32.07 -22.15 -23.52
N LYS A 154 -31.30 -23.01 -24.20
CA LYS A 154 -31.76 -24.34 -24.54
C LYS A 154 -31.95 -25.27 -23.33
N SER A 155 -31.09 -25.14 -22.30
CA SER A 155 -31.28 -25.87 -21.04
C SER A 155 -32.54 -25.46 -20.27
N LEU A 156 -33.03 -24.23 -20.50
CA LEU A 156 -34.28 -23.71 -19.96
C LEU A 156 -35.49 -23.93 -20.92
N ASN A 157 -35.31 -24.66 -21.99
CA ASN A 157 -36.31 -24.88 -23.04
C ASN A 157 -36.82 -23.60 -23.72
N LEU A 158 -35.95 -22.56 -23.80
CA LEU A 158 -36.28 -21.30 -24.46
C LEU A 158 -35.83 -21.31 -25.93
N GLN A 159 -36.54 -20.52 -26.75
CA GLN A 159 -36.20 -20.29 -28.15
C GLN A 159 -35.48 -18.95 -28.31
N ALA A 160 -34.83 -18.72 -29.45
CA ALA A 160 -34.19 -17.42 -29.74
C ALA A 160 -35.18 -16.23 -29.69
N THR A 161 -36.46 -16.47 -29.91
CA THR A 161 -37.55 -15.49 -29.82
C THR A 161 -37.85 -15.06 -28.38
N ASP A 162 -37.49 -15.88 -27.39
CA ASP A 162 -37.72 -15.65 -25.97
C ASP A 162 -36.59 -14.82 -25.34
N LEU A 163 -35.48 -14.65 -26.08
CA LEU A 163 -34.39 -13.80 -25.70
C LEU A 163 -34.70 -12.32 -26.01
N GLN A 164 -34.55 -11.47 -25.03
CA GLN A 164 -34.71 -10.03 -25.19
C GLN A 164 -33.39 -9.38 -24.81
N VAL A 165 -32.82 -8.65 -25.73
CA VAL A 165 -31.57 -7.90 -25.53
C VAL A 165 -31.88 -6.42 -25.49
N ARG A 166 -31.43 -5.74 -24.44
CA ARG A 166 -31.36 -4.29 -24.36
C ARG A 166 -29.88 -3.91 -24.29
N LEU A 167 -29.37 -3.37 -25.38
CA LEU A 167 -27.95 -3.09 -25.55
C LEU A 167 -27.39 -2.24 -24.39
N GLY A 168 -26.29 -2.69 -23.83
CA GLY A 168 -25.60 -1.99 -22.74
C GLY A 168 -26.31 -1.98 -21.39
N GLN A 169 -27.37 -2.75 -21.21
CA GLN A 169 -28.14 -2.81 -19.96
C GLN A 169 -28.34 -4.22 -19.45
N GLU A 170 -29.08 -5.04 -20.20
CA GLU A 170 -29.40 -6.41 -19.78
C GLU A 170 -29.72 -7.34 -20.95
N VAL A 171 -29.49 -8.62 -20.75
CA VAL A 171 -30.01 -9.71 -21.58
C VAL A 171 -30.99 -10.52 -20.74
N ARG A 172 -32.20 -10.73 -21.24
CA ARG A 172 -33.24 -11.51 -20.55
C ARG A 172 -33.41 -12.85 -21.20
N LEU A 173 -33.35 -13.90 -20.40
CA LEU A 173 -33.70 -15.28 -20.74
C LEU A 173 -34.97 -15.69 -19.98
N GLY A 174 -36.13 -15.46 -20.56
CA GLY A 174 -37.37 -15.69 -19.83
C GLY A 174 -37.47 -14.84 -18.56
N LYS A 175 -37.32 -15.48 -17.39
CA LYS A 175 -37.33 -14.79 -16.08
C LYS A 175 -35.94 -14.31 -15.62
N LEU A 176 -34.89 -14.93 -16.14
CA LEU A 176 -33.50 -14.57 -15.81
C LEU A 176 -33.12 -13.23 -16.39
N ARG A 177 -32.47 -12.41 -15.59
CA ARG A 177 -31.93 -11.11 -16.01
C ARG A 177 -30.42 -11.13 -15.86
N ILE A 178 -29.72 -10.95 -16.94
CA ILE A 178 -28.27 -10.87 -16.99
C ILE A 178 -27.89 -9.41 -17.21
N PRO A 179 -27.42 -8.69 -16.18
CA PRO A 179 -26.93 -7.33 -16.33
C PRO A 179 -25.68 -7.34 -17.19
N THR A 180 -25.55 -6.34 -18.06
CA THR A 180 -24.39 -6.20 -18.94
C THR A 180 -23.76 -4.82 -18.80
N ASP A 181 -22.50 -4.75 -19.20
CA ASP A 181 -21.77 -3.51 -19.37
C ASP A 181 -22.24 -2.74 -20.65
N PRO A 182 -21.73 -1.52 -20.94
CA PRO A 182 -22.09 -0.78 -22.15
C PRO A 182 -21.83 -1.52 -23.47
N PHE A 183 -20.95 -2.53 -23.50
CA PHE A 183 -20.66 -3.37 -24.67
C PHE A 183 -21.43 -4.68 -24.69
N THR A 184 -22.48 -4.77 -23.90
CA THR A 184 -23.34 -5.96 -23.78
C THR A 184 -22.55 -7.22 -23.37
N GLN A 185 -21.54 -7.03 -22.49
CA GLN A 185 -20.73 -8.09 -21.91
C GLN A 185 -21.22 -8.41 -20.48
N MET A 186 -21.13 -9.68 -20.09
CA MET A 186 -21.38 -10.17 -18.74
C MET A 186 -20.06 -10.40 -18.03
N ASN A 187 -19.91 -9.92 -16.80
CA ASN A 187 -18.79 -10.29 -15.93
C ASN A 187 -19.00 -11.73 -15.44
N THR A 188 -18.17 -12.64 -15.92
CA THR A 188 -18.23 -14.05 -15.58
C THR A 188 -17.78 -14.30 -14.15
N PHE A 189 -18.53 -15.12 -13.42
CA PHE A 189 -18.13 -15.58 -12.09
C PHE A 189 -17.25 -16.83 -12.22
N PHE A 190 -16.00 -16.73 -11.82
CA PHE A 190 -15.05 -17.84 -11.86
C PHE A 190 -15.04 -18.60 -10.54
N TYR A 191 -15.42 -19.87 -10.60
CA TYR A 191 -15.42 -20.78 -9.45
C TYR A 191 -14.02 -21.32 -9.20
N LYS A 192 -13.57 -21.23 -7.97
CA LYS A 192 -12.25 -21.75 -7.56
C LYS A 192 -12.36 -23.25 -7.24
N ASP A 193 -11.28 -23.98 -7.52
CA ASP A 193 -11.12 -25.36 -7.08
C ASP A 193 -11.23 -25.45 -5.55
N ARG A 194 -11.93 -26.45 -5.06
CA ARG A 194 -12.10 -26.72 -3.63
C ARG A 194 -11.43 -28.04 -3.27
N GLU A 195 -10.54 -28.02 -2.29
CA GLU A 195 -9.90 -29.23 -1.74
C GLU A 195 -9.23 -30.12 -2.81
N GLY A 196 -8.61 -29.50 -3.82
CA GLY A 196 -7.97 -30.21 -4.93
C GLY A 196 -8.93 -30.80 -5.96
N ARG A 197 -10.23 -30.50 -5.85
CA ARG A 197 -11.22 -30.88 -6.87
C ARG A 197 -11.47 -29.69 -7.80
N PRO A 198 -11.41 -29.91 -9.12
CA PRO A 198 -11.72 -28.86 -10.08
C PRO A 198 -13.18 -28.41 -9.92
N ALA A 199 -13.43 -27.12 -10.26
CA ALA A 199 -14.78 -26.54 -10.19
C ALA A 199 -15.80 -27.31 -11.03
N PHE A 200 -15.35 -27.88 -12.13
CA PHE A 200 -16.17 -28.74 -13.00
C PHE A 200 -15.51 -30.12 -13.17
N PRO A 201 -16.26 -31.23 -13.16
CA PRO A 201 -15.72 -32.55 -13.47
C PRO A 201 -15.21 -32.58 -14.90
N VAL A 202 -13.98 -33.06 -15.12
CA VAL A 202 -13.39 -33.26 -16.44
C VAL A 202 -13.10 -34.72 -16.63
N ASP A 203 -13.71 -35.30 -17.66
CA ASP A 203 -13.55 -36.70 -18.04
C ASP A 203 -12.77 -36.80 -19.36
N SER A 204 -12.00 -37.89 -19.51
CA SER A 204 -11.30 -38.15 -20.76
C SER A 204 -12.30 -38.57 -21.84
N PHE A 205 -12.26 -37.90 -23.00
CA PHE A 205 -13.09 -38.27 -24.15
C PHE A 205 -12.84 -39.72 -24.58
N TYR A 206 -11.59 -40.18 -24.52
CA TYR A 206 -11.24 -41.57 -24.80
C TYR A 206 -11.91 -42.59 -23.85
N ASP A 207 -11.94 -42.26 -22.53
CA ASP A 207 -12.56 -43.15 -21.55
C ASP A 207 -14.08 -43.24 -21.73
N VAL A 208 -14.70 -42.16 -22.22
CA VAL A 208 -16.13 -42.16 -22.58
C VAL A 208 -16.36 -43.00 -23.83
N MET A 209 -15.57 -42.78 -24.90
CA MET A 209 -15.72 -43.55 -26.15
C MET A 209 -15.45 -45.04 -25.98
N SER A 210 -14.48 -45.41 -25.15
CA SER A 210 -14.14 -46.80 -24.85
C SER A 210 -15.17 -47.52 -23.95
N GLY A 211 -16.21 -46.81 -23.47
CA GLY A 211 -17.21 -47.33 -22.55
C GLY A 211 -16.74 -47.54 -21.12
N LYS A 212 -15.53 -47.09 -20.77
CA LYS A 212 -15.01 -47.13 -19.40
C LYS A 212 -15.81 -46.21 -18.48
N ILE A 213 -16.28 -45.07 -19.02
CA ILE A 213 -17.22 -44.17 -18.36
C ILE A 213 -18.61 -44.38 -19.02
N PRO A 214 -19.63 -44.81 -18.27
CA PRO A 214 -20.94 -45.07 -18.83
C PRO A 214 -21.64 -43.76 -19.22
N ALA A 215 -22.36 -43.78 -20.36
CA ALA A 215 -23.12 -42.62 -20.86
C ALA A 215 -24.19 -42.13 -19.87
N SER A 216 -24.73 -43.03 -19.01
CA SER A 216 -25.71 -42.68 -17.96
C SER A 216 -25.17 -41.63 -16.96
N LYS A 217 -23.85 -41.48 -16.83
CA LYS A 217 -23.24 -40.42 -16.02
C LYS A 217 -23.65 -39.01 -16.48
N TYR A 218 -23.94 -38.85 -17.77
CA TYR A 218 -24.23 -37.56 -18.40
C TYR A 218 -25.72 -37.29 -18.58
N GLN A 219 -26.56 -38.19 -18.11
CA GLN A 219 -28.01 -38.00 -18.18
C GLN A 219 -28.42 -36.72 -17.43
N ASP A 220 -29.29 -35.91 -18.04
CA ASP A 220 -29.82 -34.65 -17.51
C ASP A 220 -28.71 -33.61 -17.16
N LYS A 221 -27.59 -33.64 -17.87
CA LYS A 221 -26.46 -32.72 -17.68
C LYS A 221 -26.13 -31.97 -18.96
N ILE A 222 -25.60 -30.76 -18.77
CA ILE A 222 -24.95 -30.03 -19.85
C ILE A 222 -23.54 -30.58 -19.98
N VAL A 223 -23.20 -31.10 -21.15
CA VAL A 223 -21.88 -31.66 -21.45
C VAL A 223 -21.19 -30.78 -22.47
N LEU A 224 -19.99 -30.31 -22.10
CA LEU A 224 -19.13 -29.51 -22.96
C LEU A 224 -17.99 -30.39 -23.46
N ILE A 225 -17.81 -30.47 -24.78
CA ILE A 225 -16.71 -31.21 -25.40
C ILE A 225 -15.70 -30.19 -25.94
N GLY A 226 -14.45 -30.27 -25.48
CA GLY A 226 -13.40 -29.35 -25.92
C GLY A 226 -12.01 -29.84 -25.57
N ALA A 227 -11.00 -29.24 -26.17
CA ALA A 227 -9.61 -29.56 -25.91
C ALA A 227 -9.16 -29.02 -24.53
N THR A 228 -8.61 -29.92 -23.70
CA THR A 228 -8.06 -29.58 -22.39
C THR A 228 -6.59 -29.99 -22.24
N ALA A 229 -6.04 -30.72 -23.20
CA ALA A 229 -4.68 -31.21 -23.15
C ALA A 229 -3.68 -30.06 -23.35
N ALA A 230 -2.59 -30.08 -22.60
CA ALA A 230 -1.50 -29.12 -22.75
C ALA A 230 -0.91 -29.15 -24.17
N GLY A 231 -0.77 -28.00 -24.81
CA GLY A 231 -0.28 -27.88 -26.18
C GLY A 231 -1.31 -28.11 -27.28
N VAL A 232 -2.55 -28.42 -26.92
CA VAL A 232 -3.67 -28.52 -27.87
C VAL A 232 -4.60 -27.33 -27.69
N GLY A 233 -4.54 -26.38 -28.60
CA GLY A 233 -5.34 -25.16 -28.55
C GLY A 233 -4.71 -24.04 -27.69
N ALA A 234 -5.30 -22.84 -27.74
CA ALA A 234 -4.88 -21.68 -26.96
C ALA A 234 -5.35 -21.83 -25.50
N THR A 235 -4.52 -21.42 -24.57
CA THR A 235 -4.92 -21.28 -23.15
C THR A 235 -5.31 -19.82 -22.87
N GLN A 236 -6.18 -19.62 -21.89
CA GLN A 236 -6.70 -18.33 -21.48
C GLN A 236 -6.25 -18.01 -20.05
N VAL A 237 -5.84 -16.77 -19.82
CA VAL A 237 -5.60 -16.25 -18.46
C VAL A 237 -6.94 -15.86 -17.86
N THR A 238 -7.24 -16.33 -16.66
CA THR A 238 -8.48 -16.04 -15.94
C THR A 238 -8.18 -15.69 -14.48
N PRO A 239 -9.12 -15.12 -13.72
CA PRO A 239 -8.92 -14.78 -12.31
C PRO A 239 -8.52 -15.95 -11.41
N VAL A 240 -8.81 -17.18 -11.81
CA VAL A 240 -8.56 -18.40 -11.00
C VAL A 240 -7.46 -19.30 -11.57
N SER A 241 -7.03 -19.06 -12.82
CA SER A 241 -6.00 -19.88 -13.48
C SER A 241 -5.25 -19.08 -14.55
N PRO A 242 -3.91 -19.16 -14.60
CA PRO A 242 -3.12 -18.54 -15.66
C PRO A 242 -3.18 -19.30 -17.00
N THR A 243 -3.69 -20.53 -17.02
CA THR A 243 -3.69 -21.44 -18.19
C THR A 243 -4.97 -22.25 -18.30
N MET A 244 -6.12 -21.56 -18.30
CA MET A 244 -7.41 -22.22 -18.40
C MET A 244 -7.71 -22.64 -19.85
N ALA A 245 -8.24 -23.85 -20.03
CA ALA A 245 -8.73 -24.27 -21.33
C ALA A 245 -10.04 -23.52 -21.68
N PRO A 246 -10.24 -23.07 -22.94
CA PRO A 246 -11.43 -22.29 -23.33
C PRO A 246 -12.76 -22.97 -23.03
N VAL A 247 -12.82 -24.30 -23.10
CA VAL A 247 -14.01 -25.05 -22.73
C VAL A 247 -14.37 -24.92 -21.25
N LEU A 248 -13.39 -24.78 -20.37
CA LEU A 248 -13.65 -24.53 -18.95
C LEU A 248 -14.08 -23.07 -18.70
N THR A 249 -13.54 -22.10 -19.44
CA THR A 249 -14.05 -20.72 -19.42
C THR A 249 -15.53 -20.70 -19.82
N LEU A 250 -15.89 -21.41 -20.89
CA LEU A 250 -17.30 -21.58 -21.31
C LEU A 250 -18.16 -22.19 -20.19
N ALA A 251 -17.63 -23.20 -19.48
CA ALA A 251 -18.34 -23.82 -18.35
C ALA A 251 -18.61 -22.81 -17.21
N HIS A 252 -17.64 -21.95 -16.91
CA HIS A 252 -17.82 -20.86 -15.93
C HIS A 252 -18.90 -19.88 -16.37
N SER A 253 -18.91 -19.47 -17.64
CA SER A 253 -19.92 -18.56 -18.19
C SER A 253 -21.33 -19.16 -18.17
N VAL A 254 -21.48 -20.40 -18.63
CA VAL A 254 -22.77 -21.10 -18.59
C VAL A 254 -23.28 -21.25 -17.16
N SER A 255 -22.41 -21.65 -16.24
CA SER A 255 -22.77 -21.78 -14.82
C SER A 255 -23.11 -20.42 -14.19
N SER A 256 -22.39 -19.35 -14.54
CA SER A 256 -22.70 -18.00 -14.09
C SER A 256 -24.11 -17.57 -14.51
N ILE A 257 -24.49 -17.83 -15.76
CA ILE A 257 -25.81 -17.49 -16.28
C ILE A 257 -26.91 -18.29 -15.54
N LEU A 258 -26.77 -19.62 -15.43
CA LEU A 258 -27.79 -20.49 -14.87
C LEU A 258 -27.97 -20.35 -13.35
N GLN A 259 -26.92 -19.92 -12.64
CA GLN A 259 -26.96 -19.69 -11.19
C GLN A 259 -27.16 -18.21 -10.81
N GLU A 260 -27.31 -17.35 -11.81
CA GLU A 260 -27.38 -15.89 -11.60
C GLU A 260 -26.16 -15.31 -10.84
N HIS A 261 -24.99 -15.96 -11.00
CA HIS A 261 -23.75 -15.53 -10.39
C HIS A 261 -22.96 -14.64 -11.37
N PHE A 262 -23.13 -13.35 -11.29
CA PHE A 262 -22.38 -12.36 -12.07
C PHE A 262 -22.18 -11.08 -11.29
N PHE A 263 -21.10 -10.39 -11.58
CA PHE A 263 -20.85 -9.07 -11.01
C PHE A 263 -21.50 -7.98 -11.86
N VAL A 264 -22.22 -7.08 -11.19
CA VAL A 264 -22.90 -5.96 -11.82
C VAL A 264 -22.08 -4.69 -11.66
N THR A 265 -21.82 -4.00 -12.75
CA THR A 265 -21.29 -2.63 -12.75
C THR A 265 -22.46 -1.66 -12.94
N PRO A 266 -23.01 -1.06 -11.87
CA PRO A 266 -24.15 -0.17 -12.02
C PRO A 266 -23.75 1.11 -12.78
N THR A 267 -24.62 1.62 -13.65
CA THR A 267 -24.37 2.83 -14.44
C THR A 267 -24.08 4.06 -13.57
N TRP A 268 -24.68 4.12 -12.38
CA TRP A 268 -24.40 5.17 -11.39
C TRP A 268 -23.07 4.99 -10.65
N GLY A 269 -22.44 3.81 -10.76
CA GLY A 269 -21.20 3.45 -10.03
C GLY A 269 -20.04 4.39 -10.32
N VAL A 270 -19.91 4.84 -11.58
CA VAL A 270 -18.87 5.80 -11.98
C VAL A 270 -19.06 7.15 -11.27
N TRP A 271 -20.30 7.63 -11.17
CA TRP A 271 -20.60 8.88 -10.45
C TRP A 271 -20.39 8.75 -8.95
N ALA A 272 -20.73 7.60 -8.38
CA ALA A 272 -20.46 7.30 -6.97
C ALA A 272 -18.95 7.27 -6.67
N SER A 273 -18.16 6.59 -7.48
CA SER A 273 -16.70 6.53 -7.32
C SER A 273 -16.05 7.91 -7.46
N LEU A 274 -16.50 8.71 -8.44
CA LEU A 274 -16.05 10.11 -8.61
C LEU A 274 -16.44 10.97 -7.40
N GLY A 275 -17.66 10.84 -6.89
CA GLY A 275 -18.12 11.56 -5.69
C GLY A 275 -17.25 11.22 -4.47
N VAL A 276 -16.98 9.95 -4.23
CA VAL A 276 -16.10 9.50 -3.14
C VAL A 276 -14.67 10.04 -3.35
N PHE A 277 -14.14 9.98 -4.57
CA PHE A 277 -12.82 10.53 -4.89
C PHE A 277 -12.71 12.02 -4.55
N VAL A 278 -13.71 12.82 -4.94
CA VAL A 278 -13.78 14.27 -4.64
C VAL A 278 -13.88 14.52 -3.13
N LEU A 279 -14.68 13.74 -2.40
CA LEU A 279 -14.79 13.84 -0.94
C LEU A 279 -13.45 13.53 -0.25
N ILE A 280 -12.73 12.52 -0.69
CA ILE A 280 -11.39 12.20 -0.18
C ILE A 280 -10.40 13.32 -0.51
N ALA A 281 -10.43 13.86 -1.71
CA ALA A 281 -9.59 15.01 -2.08
C ALA A 281 -9.90 16.24 -1.20
N ALA A 282 -11.17 16.53 -0.96
CA ALA A 282 -11.59 17.62 -0.07
C ALA A 282 -11.12 17.38 1.38
N TYR A 283 -11.21 16.15 1.89
CA TYR A 283 -10.67 15.78 3.19
C TYR A 283 -9.15 16.06 3.27
N LEU A 284 -8.39 15.61 2.29
CA LEU A 284 -6.93 15.79 2.26
C LEU A 284 -6.52 17.27 2.17
N ILE A 285 -7.24 18.07 1.40
CA ILE A 285 -6.89 19.49 1.16
C ILE A 285 -7.39 20.39 2.30
N ALA A 286 -8.62 20.22 2.72
CA ALA A 286 -9.27 21.17 3.64
C ALA A 286 -9.21 20.73 5.11
N LEU A 287 -9.37 19.46 5.42
CA LEU A 287 -9.55 18.96 6.78
C LEU A 287 -8.23 18.43 7.38
N LEU A 288 -7.50 17.59 6.68
CA LEU A 288 -6.26 16.96 7.18
C LEU A 288 -5.21 17.98 7.66
N PRO A 289 -4.95 19.12 6.99
CA PRO A 289 -3.98 20.10 7.46
C PRO A 289 -4.37 20.78 8.78
N ARG A 290 -5.66 20.80 9.13
CA ARG A 290 -6.19 21.42 10.35
C ARG A 290 -6.21 20.47 11.55
N LEU A 291 -6.07 19.17 11.32
CA LEU A 291 -6.07 18.14 12.36
C LEU A 291 -4.69 17.97 13.00
N SER A 292 -4.66 17.56 14.28
CA SER A 292 -3.44 17.09 14.91
C SER A 292 -2.95 15.80 14.24
N ALA A 293 -1.66 15.50 14.33
CA ALA A 293 -1.07 14.32 13.66
C ALA A 293 -1.76 13.01 14.07
N GLY A 294 -2.06 12.82 15.35
CA GLY A 294 -2.74 11.63 15.86
C GLY A 294 -4.18 11.52 15.34
N VAL A 295 -4.97 12.60 15.45
CA VAL A 295 -6.36 12.63 14.96
C VAL A 295 -6.40 12.45 13.45
N GLY A 296 -5.49 13.08 12.71
CA GLY A 296 -5.38 12.90 11.26
C GLY A 296 -5.07 11.46 10.86
N ALA A 297 -4.14 10.80 11.55
CA ALA A 297 -3.79 9.40 11.29
C ALA A 297 -4.97 8.46 11.61
N THR A 298 -5.62 8.61 12.75
CA THR A 298 -6.78 7.78 13.13
C THR A 298 -7.96 7.96 12.17
N THR A 299 -8.28 9.20 11.80
CA THR A 299 -9.36 9.50 10.83
C THR A 299 -9.06 8.88 9.47
N THR A 300 -7.81 9.02 8.99
CA THR A 300 -7.39 8.41 7.71
C THR A 300 -7.48 6.89 7.75
N ALA A 301 -7.04 6.26 8.84
CA ALA A 301 -7.13 4.81 9.02
C ALA A 301 -8.58 4.32 9.02
N LEU A 302 -9.48 5.02 9.70
CA LEU A 302 -10.91 4.71 9.72
C LEU A 302 -11.55 4.86 8.32
N LEU A 303 -11.24 5.95 7.60
CA LEU A 303 -11.73 6.15 6.24
C LEU A 303 -11.21 5.09 5.28
N LEU A 304 -9.92 4.73 5.38
CA LEU A 304 -9.33 3.68 4.56
C LEU A 304 -9.99 2.33 4.84
N THR A 305 -10.17 1.98 6.10
CA THR A 305 -10.86 0.75 6.50
C THR A 305 -12.31 0.75 6.00
N ALA A 306 -13.02 1.87 6.12
CA ALA A 306 -14.39 2.00 5.62
C ALA A 306 -14.45 1.83 4.09
N LEU A 307 -13.55 2.47 3.33
CA LEU A 307 -13.50 2.34 1.87
C LEU A 307 -13.23 0.90 1.43
N VAL A 308 -12.23 0.25 2.02
CA VAL A 308 -11.87 -1.13 1.71
C VAL A 308 -13.01 -2.08 2.10
N SER A 309 -13.57 -1.93 3.31
CA SER A 309 -14.69 -2.76 3.77
C SER A 309 -15.94 -2.57 2.91
N THR A 310 -16.25 -1.34 2.50
CA THR A 310 -17.38 -1.06 1.61
C THR A 310 -17.15 -1.68 0.22
N HIS A 311 -15.94 -1.55 -0.35
CA HIS A 311 -15.61 -2.14 -1.64
C HIS A 311 -15.82 -3.67 -1.63
N PHE A 312 -15.21 -4.37 -0.69
CA PHE A 312 -15.37 -5.83 -0.57
C PHE A 312 -16.78 -6.23 -0.12
N GLY A 313 -17.42 -5.43 0.74
CA GLY A 313 -18.80 -5.67 1.17
C GLY A 313 -19.79 -5.61 0.01
N LEU A 314 -19.67 -4.64 -0.89
CA LEU A 314 -20.48 -4.54 -2.10
C LEU A 314 -20.19 -5.69 -3.06
N MET A 315 -18.91 -6.05 -3.23
CA MET A 315 -18.51 -7.13 -4.11
C MET A 315 -19.03 -8.50 -3.62
N ILE A 316 -18.91 -8.79 -2.33
CA ILE A 316 -19.28 -10.10 -1.76
C ILE A 316 -20.79 -10.18 -1.45
N GLY A 317 -21.35 -9.12 -0.88
CA GLY A 317 -22.73 -9.12 -0.39
C GLY A 317 -23.76 -8.76 -1.45
N ALA A 318 -23.43 -7.88 -2.40
CA ALA A 318 -24.34 -7.39 -3.42
C ALA A 318 -23.91 -7.77 -4.85
N ALA A 319 -22.79 -8.48 -5.02
CA ALA A 319 -22.18 -8.78 -6.32
C ALA A 319 -22.02 -7.51 -7.20
N MET A 320 -21.77 -6.36 -6.58
CA MET A 320 -21.62 -5.07 -7.26
C MET A 320 -20.14 -4.67 -7.32
N TRP A 321 -19.69 -4.30 -8.50
CA TRP A 321 -18.35 -3.76 -8.72
C TRP A 321 -18.40 -2.23 -8.83
N ILE A 322 -17.85 -1.54 -7.83
CA ILE A 322 -17.68 -0.09 -7.80
C ILE A 322 -16.21 0.21 -7.53
N GLU A 323 -15.60 1.06 -8.34
CA GLU A 323 -14.16 1.36 -8.29
C GLU A 323 -13.79 2.33 -7.14
N LEU A 324 -13.78 1.82 -5.89
CA LEU A 324 -13.41 2.63 -4.72
C LEU A 324 -11.89 2.60 -4.42
N MET A 325 -11.12 1.71 -5.04
CA MET A 325 -9.69 1.55 -4.76
C MET A 325 -8.86 2.77 -5.20
N LEU A 326 -9.29 3.50 -6.23
CA LEU A 326 -8.63 4.73 -6.66
C LEU A 326 -8.70 5.80 -5.54
N ALA A 327 -9.86 5.96 -4.91
CA ALA A 327 -10.04 6.86 -3.78
C ALA A 327 -9.22 6.42 -2.54
N ALA A 328 -9.15 5.12 -2.28
CA ALA A 328 -8.33 4.55 -1.20
C ALA A 328 -6.83 4.79 -1.43
N THR A 329 -6.37 4.63 -2.66
CA THR A 329 -4.97 4.92 -3.04
C THR A 329 -4.67 6.42 -2.89
N LEU A 330 -5.56 7.29 -3.36
CA LEU A 330 -5.43 8.75 -3.17
C LEU A 330 -5.33 9.11 -1.69
N LEU A 331 -6.20 8.51 -0.84
CA LEU A 331 -6.20 8.74 0.60
C LEU A 331 -4.87 8.35 1.24
N LEU A 332 -4.35 7.17 0.92
CA LEU A 332 -3.10 6.66 1.50
C LEU A 332 -1.90 7.49 1.07
N VAL A 333 -1.73 7.67 -0.25
CA VAL A 333 -0.59 8.38 -0.82
C VAL A 333 -0.66 9.88 -0.46
N GLY A 334 -1.85 10.47 -0.56
CA GLY A 334 -2.07 11.88 -0.21
C GLY A 334 -1.79 12.16 1.27
N HIS A 335 -2.25 11.28 2.18
CA HIS A 335 -1.94 11.39 3.61
C HIS A 335 -0.42 11.32 3.85
N LEU A 336 0.26 10.33 3.25
CA LEU A 336 1.71 10.14 3.41
C LEU A 336 2.48 11.39 2.93
N LEU A 337 2.16 11.91 1.75
CA LEU A 337 2.83 13.07 1.19
C LEU A 337 2.59 14.34 2.02
N LEU A 338 1.36 14.59 2.46
CA LEU A 338 1.02 15.78 3.24
C LEU A 338 1.63 15.73 4.65
N THR A 339 1.64 14.58 5.30
CA THR A 339 2.25 14.42 6.62
C THR A 339 3.76 14.51 6.56
N THR A 340 4.40 13.92 5.55
CA THR A 340 5.85 14.05 5.31
C THR A 340 6.23 15.51 5.05
N LYS A 341 5.49 16.22 4.19
CA LYS A 341 5.71 17.66 3.95
C LYS A 341 5.59 18.45 5.24
N ARG A 342 4.54 18.21 6.05
CA ARG A 342 4.32 18.90 7.33
C ARG A 342 5.46 18.63 8.31
N PHE A 343 5.91 17.37 8.42
CA PHE A 343 7.03 17.00 9.26
C PHE A 343 8.30 17.75 8.87
N LEU A 344 8.69 17.73 7.60
CA LEU A 344 9.88 18.44 7.09
C LEU A 344 9.79 19.95 7.30
N MET A 345 8.62 20.55 7.12
CA MET A 345 8.44 21.98 7.37
C MET A 345 8.53 22.33 8.86
N THR A 346 8.01 21.48 9.74
CA THR A 346 8.10 21.68 11.20
C THR A 346 9.54 21.54 11.67
N GLU A 347 10.28 20.57 11.18
CA GLU A 347 11.68 20.33 11.52
C GLU A 347 12.56 21.50 11.08
N ARG A 348 12.43 21.97 9.84
CA ARG A 348 13.11 23.17 9.35
C ARG A 348 12.75 24.43 10.14
N GLY A 349 11.48 24.56 10.52
CA GLY A 349 11.01 25.67 11.34
C GLY A 349 11.63 25.65 12.75
N LYS A 350 11.81 24.45 13.33
CA LYS A 350 12.46 24.27 14.63
C LYS A 350 13.95 24.61 14.57
N GLU A 351 14.68 24.10 13.57
CA GLU A 351 16.10 24.42 13.36
C GLU A 351 16.31 25.92 13.19
N LYS A 352 15.49 26.61 12.40
CA LYS A 352 15.55 28.04 12.22
C LYS A 352 15.27 28.80 13.52
N SER A 353 14.25 28.41 14.27
CA SER A 353 13.91 29.02 15.56
C SER A 353 15.00 28.81 16.61
N GLU A 354 15.64 27.64 16.63
CA GLU A 354 16.80 27.36 17.51
C GLU A 354 18.00 28.22 17.11
N ALA A 355 18.27 28.37 15.81
CA ALA A 355 19.36 29.25 15.33
C ALA A 355 19.09 30.73 15.65
N ASP A 356 17.87 31.23 15.43
CA ASP A 356 17.47 32.60 15.76
C ASP A 356 17.55 32.87 17.28
N SER A 357 17.15 31.87 18.08
CA SER A 357 17.28 31.95 19.55
C SER A 357 18.72 31.93 20.02
N ALA A 358 19.59 31.12 19.40
CA ALA A 358 21.01 31.07 19.70
C ALA A 358 21.70 32.42 19.38
N GLU A 359 21.39 33.00 18.23
CA GLU A 359 21.93 34.30 17.85
C GLU A 359 21.48 35.43 18.79
N SER A 360 20.20 35.44 19.17
CA SER A 360 19.65 36.36 20.16
C SER A 360 20.33 36.22 21.53
N ASN A 361 20.55 34.98 22.00
CA ASN A 361 21.26 34.74 23.26
C ASN A 361 22.71 35.15 23.17
N ARG A 362 23.39 34.97 22.03
CA ARG A 362 24.76 35.42 21.80
C ARG A 362 24.87 36.95 21.89
N MET A 363 23.97 37.67 21.20
CA MET A 363 23.95 39.15 21.25
C MET A 363 23.68 39.68 22.67
N LEU A 364 22.73 39.08 23.38
CA LEU A 364 22.44 39.41 24.77
C LEU A 364 23.64 39.12 25.68
N GLY A 365 24.32 37.98 25.48
CA GLY A 365 25.53 37.64 26.20
C GLY A 365 26.64 38.69 26.03
N LEU A 366 26.90 39.13 24.81
CA LEU A 366 27.86 40.20 24.51
C LEU A 366 27.45 41.55 25.11
N ALA A 367 26.16 41.90 25.07
CA ALA A 367 25.63 43.12 25.68
C ALA A 367 25.81 43.12 27.19
N PHE A 368 25.48 42.02 27.88
CA PHE A 368 25.69 41.87 29.32
C PHE A 368 27.20 41.88 29.69
N GLN A 369 28.03 41.23 28.88
CA GLN A 369 29.48 41.29 29.07
C GLN A 369 30.00 42.74 28.98
N GLY A 370 29.56 43.52 27.96
CA GLY A 370 29.90 44.92 27.79
C GLY A 370 29.41 45.82 28.92
N GLN A 371 28.30 45.45 29.58
CA GLN A 371 27.79 46.15 30.79
C GLN A 371 28.46 45.71 32.10
N GLY A 372 29.39 44.76 32.03
CA GLY A 372 30.07 44.23 33.21
C GLY A 372 29.27 43.19 34.01
N GLN A 373 28.06 42.79 33.52
CA GLN A 373 27.18 41.78 34.13
C GLN A 373 27.58 40.37 33.67
N LEU A 374 28.79 39.93 34.09
CA LEU A 374 29.46 38.76 33.55
C LEU A 374 28.71 37.44 33.82
N ASP A 375 27.99 37.32 34.93
CA ASP A 375 27.19 36.14 35.26
C ASP A 375 26.01 36.00 34.30
N MET A 376 25.32 37.09 33.99
CA MET A 376 24.23 37.09 33.02
C MET A 376 24.72 36.80 31.60
N ALA A 377 25.93 37.28 31.27
CA ALA A 377 26.57 36.96 30.01
C ALA A 377 26.82 35.44 29.88
N PHE A 378 27.37 34.82 30.94
CA PHE A 378 27.61 33.38 30.97
C PHE A 378 26.31 32.56 30.82
N ASP A 379 25.24 32.93 31.53
CA ASP A 379 23.93 32.26 31.41
C ASP A 379 23.34 32.35 30.00
N LYS A 380 23.60 33.43 29.29
CA LYS A 380 23.17 33.58 27.89
C LYS A 380 24.03 32.76 26.93
N PHE A 381 25.33 32.79 27.09
CA PHE A 381 26.26 32.01 26.29
C PHE A 381 26.06 30.49 26.45
N ARG A 382 25.71 30.01 27.63
CA ARG A 382 25.38 28.61 27.88
C ARG A 382 24.17 28.10 27.08
N LYS A 383 23.30 28.99 26.60
CA LYS A 383 22.11 28.65 25.77
C LYS A 383 22.42 28.66 24.28
N CYS A 384 23.65 29.00 23.89
CA CYS A 384 24.09 28.96 22.50
C CYS A 384 24.69 27.59 22.16
N PRO A 385 24.56 27.10 20.93
CA PRO A 385 25.30 25.93 20.48
C PRO A 385 26.80 26.22 20.45
N PHE A 386 27.60 25.19 20.73
CA PHE A 386 29.06 25.34 20.70
C PHE A 386 29.57 25.48 19.27
N ASP A 387 30.13 26.66 19.00
CA ASP A 387 30.88 26.98 17.80
C ASP A 387 32.17 27.71 18.15
N ASP A 388 33.05 27.94 17.17
CA ASP A 388 34.31 28.63 17.41
C ASP A 388 34.09 30.09 17.86
N ALA A 389 33.02 30.74 17.43
CA ALA A 389 32.65 32.08 17.85
C ALA A 389 32.21 32.12 19.32
N LEU A 390 31.42 31.15 19.78
CA LEU A 390 31.05 31.02 21.18
C LEU A 390 32.27 30.74 22.06
N MET A 391 33.18 29.87 21.59
CA MET A 391 34.43 29.59 22.30
C MET A 391 35.27 30.87 22.51
N GLU A 392 35.36 31.75 21.51
CA GLU A 392 36.00 33.06 21.63
C GLU A 392 35.30 33.94 22.64
N ASN A 393 33.96 34.01 22.61
CA ASN A 393 33.19 34.82 23.54
C ASN A 393 33.35 34.34 24.99
N LEU A 394 33.28 33.02 25.22
CA LEU A 394 33.49 32.41 26.53
C LEU A 394 34.92 32.63 27.03
N TYR A 395 35.92 32.54 26.15
CA TYR A 395 37.30 32.80 26.51
C TYR A 395 37.50 34.25 26.96
N ASN A 396 36.94 35.22 26.23
CA ASN A 396 36.99 36.63 26.59
C ASN A 396 36.22 36.90 27.88
N LEU A 397 35.06 36.28 28.09
CA LEU A 397 34.30 36.35 29.32
C LEU A 397 35.10 35.84 30.53
N ALA A 398 35.81 34.72 30.38
CA ALA A 398 36.67 34.18 31.44
C ALA A 398 37.82 35.13 31.78
N LEU A 399 38.41 35.80 30.78
CA LEU A 399 39.41 36.84 31.00
C LEU A 399 38.84 38.05 31.72
N ASP A 400 37.61 38.45 31.46
CA ASP A 400 36.93 39.53 32.16
C ASP A 400 36.66 39.17 33.62
N PHE A 401 36.27 37.91 33.93
CA PHE A 401 36.21 37.40 35.30
C PHE A 401 37.60 37.43 35.98
N GLU A 402 38.69 37.02 35.29
CA GLU A 402 40.06 37.13 35.82
C GLU A 402 40.43 38.57 36.14
N ARG A 403 40.10 39.54 35.26
CA ARG A 403 40.37 40.97 35.46
C ARG A 403 39.66 41.53 36.69
N LYS A 404 38.43 41.06 36.95
CA LYS A 404 37.63 41.38 38.13
C LYS A 404 38.05 40.60 39.39
N ARG A 405 39.12 39.80 39.33
CA ARG A 405 39.60 38.89 40.38
C ARG A 405 38.57 37.80 40.84
N GLN A 406 37.56 37.52 40.03
CA GLN A 406 36.57 36.50 40.28
C GLN A 406 37.05 35.15 39.75
N PHE A 407 38.16 34.63 40.32
CA PHE A 407 38.87 33.47 39.79
C PHE A 407 38.04 32.16 39.82
N ASN A 408 37.15 32.03 40.81
CA ASN A 408 36.20 30.88 40.87
C ASN A 408 35.27 30.85 39.67
N LYS A 409 34.79 32.01 39.22
CA LYS A 409 33.90 32.10 38.05
C LYS A 409 34.69 31.94 36.74
N ALA A 410 35.88 32.54 36.66
CA ALA A 410 36.78 32.29 35.54
C ALA A 410 37.08 30.80 35.36
N GLU A 411 37.38 30.10 36.47
CA GLU A 411 37.58 28.65 36.47
C GLU A 411 36.35 27.89 35.96
N ALA A 412 35.13 28.25 36.40
CA ALA A 412 33.92 27.63 35.97
C ALA A 412 33.68 27.76 34.45
N VAL A 413 33.97 28.96 33.88
CA VAL A 413 33.87 29.20 32.44
C VAL A 413 34.94 28.42 31.68
N PHE A 414 36.19 28.43 32.12
CA PHE A 414 37.27 27.67 31.49
C PHE A 414 37.01 26.16 31.54
N ARG A 415 36.45 25.64 32.64
CA ARG A 415 36.07 24.25 32.76
C ARG A 415 34.95 23.89 31.77
N TYR A 416 33.92 24.73 31.68
CA TYR A 416 32.83 24.54 30.72
C TYR A 416 33.33 24.53 29.26
N MET A 417 34.35 25.35 28.94
CA MET A 417 35.00 25.32 27.63
C MET A 417 35.85 24.06 27.42
N ALA A 418 36.57 23.61 28.46
CA ALA A 418 37.45 22.45 28.39
C ALA A 418 36.68 21.13 28.23
N ASP A 419 35.47 21.02 28.78
CA ASP A 419 34.57 19.87 28.60
C ASP A 419 34.20 19.67 27.12
N PHE A 420 34.23 20.75 26.33
CA PHE A 420 33.88 20.68 24.91
C PHE A 420 35.12 20.66 23.98
N LYS A 421 36.09 21.56 24.18
CA LYS A 421 37.29 21.66 23.34
C LYS A 421 38.54 21.92 24.22
N PRO A 422 39.12 20.87 24.83
CA PRO A 422 40.21 21.04 25.84
C PRO A 422 41.48 21.69 25.28
N LYS A 423 41.75 21.55 23.98
CA LYS A 423 42.93 22.11 23.31
C LYS A 423 42.68 23.48 22.65
N PHE A 424 41.81 24.32 23.22
CA PHE A 424 41.55 25.65 22.69
C PHE A 424 42.56 26.66 23.27
N ARG A 425 43.40 27.28 22.46
CA ARG A 425 44.44 28.27 22.84
C ARG A 425 45.28 27.77 24.03
N ASP A 426 45.43 28.64 25.08
CA ASP A 426 46.12 28.37 26.34
C ASP A 426 45.14 27.94 27.46
N LEU A 427 43.97 27.40 27.12
CA LEU A 427 42.89 27.08 28.04
C LEU A 427 43.32 26.20 29.20
N GLU A 428 44.13 25.16 28.96
CA GLU A 428 44.62 24.25 29.98
C GLU A 428 45.50 24.98 31.02
N GLN A 429 46.39 25.84 30.55
CA GLN A 429 47.27 26.63 31.46
C GLN A 429 46.45 27.62 32.27
N ARG A 430 45.46 28.28 31.64
CA ARG A 430 44.59 29.23 32.34
C ARG A 430 43.68 28.54 33.33
N LEU A 431 43.14 27.36 33.00
CA LEU A 431 42.32 26.58 33.93
C LEU A 431 43.11 26.22 35.21
N ILE A 432 44.37 25.77 35.05
CA ILE A 432 45.26 25.44 36.17
C ILE A 432 45.52 26.71 37.00
N ARG A 433 45.83 27.84 36.36
CA ARG A 433 46.08 29.11 37.01
C ARG A 433 44.86 29.65 37.75
N ALA A 434 43.68 29.67 37.08
CA ALA A 434 42.42 30.12 37.68
C ALA A 434 42.05 29.25 38.89
N LYS A 435 42.25 27.94 38.81
CA LYS A 435 42.05 27.02 39.91
C LYS A 435 42.98 27.32 41.11
N ALA A 436 44.26 27.46 40.86
CA ALA A 436 45.23 27.79 41.94
C ALA A 436 44.90 29.13 42.60
N MET A 437 44.53 30.16 41.82
CA MET A 437 44.12 31.45 42.34
C MET A 437 42.78 31.39 43.10
N SER A 438 41.81 30.60 42.64
CA SER A 438 40.53 30.41 43.33
C SER A 438 40.71 29.75 44.69
N GLU A 439 41.58 28.74 44.77
CA GLU A 439 41.93 28.05 46.03
C GLU A 439 42.67 28.98 47.00
N THR A 440 43.56 29.84 46.52
CA THR A 440 44.32 30.82 47.35
C THR A 440 43.39 31.86 47.95
N VAL A 441 42.37 32.29 47.22
CA VAL A 441 41.42 33.32 47.71
C VAL A 441 40.45 32.73 48.71
N MET A 442 40.04 31.46 48.54
CA MET A 442 39.12 30.76 49.46
C MET A 442 39.77 30.40 50.80
N LEU A 443 41.09 30.27 50.87
CA LEU A 443 41.83 29.95 52.09
C LEU A 443 42.21 31.21 52.98
N GLY A 444 41.64 32.36 52.69
CA GLY A 444 41.79 33.60 53.52
C GLY A 444 43.19 34.21 53.39
N GLY A 445 43.23 35.42 52.79
CA GLY A 445 44.43 36.19 52.65
C GLY A 445 45.07 36.51 53.99
N SER A 446 46.03 35.73 54.44
CA SER A 446 47.03 36.08 55.40
C SER A 446 48.40 35.80 54.78
N SER A 447 49.12 36.87 54.53
CA SER A 447 50.45 36.85 53.99
C SER A 447 51.40 36.05 54.86
N THR A 448 51.79 34.88 54.40
CA THR A 448 53.13 34.36 54.75
C THR A 448 53.62 33.53 53.56
N ARG A 449 54.70 34.03 52.93
CA ARG A 449 55.51 33.23 52.00
C ARG A 449 56.01 32.02 52.73
N THR A 450 55.53 30.85 52.36
CA THR A 450 56.23 29.63 52.75
C THR A 450 56.32 28.74 51.50
N ASN A 451 57.57 28.55 51.10
CA ASN A 451 57.95 27.56 50.08
C ASN A 451 57.39 26.19 50.48
N ILE A 452 56.57 25.61 49.67
CA ILE A 452 56.20 24.21 49.81
C ILE A 452 57.34 23.40 49.20
N SER A 453 58.28 23.00 50.04
CA SER A 453 59.13 21.85 49.79
C SER A 453 58.35 20.61 50.13
N ILE A 454 58.28 19.71 49.18
CA ILE A 454 57.81 18.36 49.37
C ILE A 454 58.67 17.65 50.42
N LEU A 455 58.10 17.33 51.58
CA LEU A 455 58.69 16.38 52.52
C LEU A 455 57.64 15.36 52.89
N GLU A 456 57.96 14.13 52.59
CA GLU A 456 57.26 12.91 53.01
C GLU A 456 57.22 12.80 54.53
N GLY A 457 56.06 12.41 55.08
CA GLY A 457 55.94 11.79 56.40
C GLY A 457 55.63 12.75 57.55
N GLY A 458 54.40 13.15 57.75
CA GLY A 458 53.86 13.79 58.95
C GLY A 458 52.34 13.76 58.92
N GLN A 459 51.68 13.47 60.05
CA GLN A 459 50.23 13.50 60.19
C GLN A 459 49.69 14.85 59.70
N VAL A 460 49.02 14.84 58.55
CA VAL A 460 48.37 16.01 58.01
C VAL A 460 47.15 16.31 58.86
N GLU A 461 47.19 17.39 59.66
CA GLU A 461 45.98 17.91 60.29
C GLU A 461 44.99 18.25 59.18
N LYS A 462 43.82 17.62 59.22
CA LYS A 462 42.79 17.88 58.24
C LYS A 462 42.32 19.32 58.37
N PRO A 463 42.15 20.04 57.24
CA PRO A 463 41.76 21.46 57.27
C PRO A 463 40.40 21.60 57.98
N MET A 464 40.26 22.66 58.78
CA MET A 464 39.03 23.00 59.50
C MET A 464 38.35 24.21 58.84
N LEU A 465 37.02 24.14 58.70
CA LEU A 465 36.18 25.28 58.38
C LEU A 465 35.24 25.54 59.56
N GLY A 466 35.51 26.64 60.28
CA GLY A 466 34.85 26.87 61.53
C GLY A 466 35.13 25.69 62.51
N ARG A 467 34.07 25.04 63.02
CA ARG A 467 34.21 23.89 63.91
C ARG A 467 34.25 22.54 63.17
N TYR A 468 34.04 22.51 61.84
CA TYR A 468 33.94 21.31 61.07
C TYR A 468 35.26 20.90 60.43
N GLN A 469 35.59 19.62 60.56
CA GLN A 469 36.76 19.03 59.94
C GLN A 469 36.40 18.63 58.48
N ILE A 470 37.14 19.13 57.47
CA ILE A 470 36.91 18.81 56.07
C ILE A 470 37.49 17.45 55.73
N GLU A 471 36.66 16.57 55.14
CA GLU A 471 37.10 15.27 54.68
C GLU A 471 37.43 15.24 53.19
N LYS A 472 36.59 15.85 52.34
CA LYS A 472 36.80 15.95 50.89
C LYS A 472 35.90 17.00 50.24
N GLU A 473 36.25 17.45 49.08
CA GLU A 473 35.40 18.24 48.21
C GLU A 473 34.32 17.34 47.55
N LEU A 474 33.05 17.75 47.60
CA LEU A 474 31.92 17.08 46.95
C LEU A 474 31.58 17.64 45.61
N GLY A 475 31.82 18.93 45.41
CA GLY A 475 31.57 19.62 44.14
C GLY A 475 31.91 21.09 44.22
N LYS A 476 32.22 21.68 43.04
CA LYS A 476 32.55 23.10 42.88
C LYS A 476 31.64 23.69 41.79
N GLY A 477 31.03 24.79 42.07
CA GLY A 477 30.16 25.54 41.16
C GLY A 477 30.57 26.99 41.02
N ALA A 478 29.88 27.76 40.21
CA ALA A 478 30.16 29.17 39.96
C ALA A 478 30.04 30.03 41.23
N MET A 479 29.21 29.63 42.20
CA MET A 479 28.96 30.41 43.45
C MET A 479 29.68 29.86 44.68
N GLY A 480 30.58 28.88 44.55
CA GLY A 480 31.31 28.33 45.68
C GLY A 480 31.59 26.85 45.62
N VAL A 481 32.15 26.29 46.70
CA VAL A 481 32.53 24.89 46.82
C VAL A 481 31.74 24.23 47.92
N VAL A 482 31.37 22.98 47.70
CA VAL A 482 30.69 22.14 48.68
C VAL A 482 31.67 21.06 49.18
N TYR A 483 31.92 21.03 50.48
CA TYR A 483 32.76 20.05 51.11
C TYR A 483 31.95 19.04 51.93
N LEU A 484 32.45 17.83 52.01
CA LEU A 484 32.06 16.88 53.06
C LEU A 484 32.84 17.22 54.33
N GLY A 485 32.13 17.61 55.36
CA GLY A 485 32.71 17.91 56.66
C GLY A 485 32.15 17.02 57.77
N ARG A 486 32.87 16.99 58.89
CA ARG A 486 32.44 16.26 60.08
C ARG A 486 32.52 17.15 61.29
N ASP A 487 31.47 17.21 62.09
CA ASP A 487 31.51 17.88 63.39
C ASP A 487 32.27 16.97 64.40
N PRO A 488 33.43 17.37 64.85
CA PRO A 488 34.26 16.51 65.71
C PRO A 488 33.62 16.26 67.10
N LYS A 489 32.71 17.16 67.55
CA LYS A 489 32.10 17.05 68.90
C LYS A 489 30.99 15.97 68.94
N ILE A 490 30.22 15.84 67.84
CA ILE A 490 29.06 14.97 67.80
C ILE A 490 29.17 13.90 66.70
N ASN A 491 30.31 13.86 66.01
CA ASN A 491 30.63 12.92 64.93
C ASN A 491 29.59 12.90 63.77
N ARG A 492 28.93 14.04 63.52
CA ARG A 492 27.95 14.19 62.48
C ARG A 492 28.60 14.60 61.16
N VAL A 493 28.23 13.90 60.08
CA VAL A 493 28.63 14.22 58.73
C VAL A 493 27.69 15.31 58.16
N VAL A 494 28.26 16.37 57.58
CA VAL A 494 27.52 17.48 57.04
C VAL A 494 28.10 17.89 55.66
N ALA A 495 27.25 18.44 54.82
CA ALA A 495 27.70 19.16 53.61
C ALA A 495 27.94 20.62 53.98
N ILE A 496 29.13 21.16 53.70
CA ILE A 496 29.52 22.55 53.98
C ILE A 496 29.62 23.27 52.62
N LYS A 497 28.76 24.26 52.39
CA LYS A 497 28.80 25.08 51.21
C LYS A 497 29.52 26.40 51.56
N THR A 498 30.65 26.64 50.93
CA THR A 498 31.40 27.91 51.07
C THR A 498 31.05 28.84 49.92
N MET A 499 30.92 30.13 50.20
CA MET A 499 30.64 31.16 49.20
C MET A 499 31.64 32.33 49.44
N ALA A 500 32.31 32.77 48.39
CA ALA A 500 33.27 33.88 48.47
C ALA A 500 32.55 35.21 48.16
N LEU A 501 31.66 35.65 49.06
CA LEU A 501 30.83 36.84 48.89
C LEU A 501 31.68 38.12 48.61
N SER A 502 32.85 38.23 49.20
CA SER A 502 33.79 39.34 48.94
C SER A 502 34.34 39.37 47.51
N GLN A 503 34.15 38.33 46.71
CA GLN A 503 34.53 38.31 45.29
C GLN A 503 33.40 38.64 44.35
N GLU A 504 32.18 38.59 44.85
CA GLU A 504 30.98 38.77 44.05
C GLU A 504 30.38 40.15 44.18
N PHE A 505 30.60 40.83 45.32
CA PHE A 505 30.02 42.13 45.66
C PHE A 505 31.08 43.14 46.02
N GLU A 506 30.81 44.40 45.75
CA GLU A 506 31.69 45.53 46.17
C GLU A 506 31.61 45.77 47.69
N GLU A 507 32.62 46.46 48.28
CA GLU A 507 32.71 46.56 49.74
C GLU A 507 31.52 47.29 50.40
N ASP A 508 30.86 48.19 49.68
CA ASP A 508 29.67 48.92 50.14
C ASP A 508 28.38 48.03 50.12
N GLU A 509 28.28 47.05 49.22
CA GLU A 509 27.15 46.14 49.15
C GLU A 509 27.34 44.87 50.00
N LEU A 510 28.58 44.56 50.40
CA LEU A 510 28.94 43.32 51.06
C LEU A 510 28.22 43.13 52.43
N ALA A 511 28.05 44.25 53.17
CA ALA A 511 27.42 44.25 54.49
C ALA A 511 25.91 43.85 54.39
N ASP A 512 25.18 44.42 53.43
CA ASP A 512 23.76 44.16 53.21
C ASP A 512 23.53 42.73 52.69
N VAL A 513 24.40 42.24 51.81
CA VAL A 513 24.33 40.89 51.28
C VAL A 513 24.60 39.85 52.36
N LYS A 514 25.58 40.10 53.27
CA LYS A 514 25.84 39.24 54.43
C LYS A 514 24.64 39.19 55.36
N GLU A 515 24.05 40.31 55.72
CA GLU A 515 22.91 40.36 56.62
C GLU A 515 21.71 39.58 56.01
N ARG A 516 21.47 39.77 54.73
CA ARG A 516 20.42 39.03 54.02
C ARG A 516 20.68 37.53 53.97
N PHE A 517 21.93 37.13 53.72
CA PHE A 517 22.34 35.72 53.72
C PHE A 517 22.08 35.04 55.07
N PHE A 518 22.48 35.70 56.20
CA PHE A 518 22.26 35.18 57.54
C PHE A 518 20.79 35.13 57.90
N ARG A 519 19.97 36.08 57.48
CA ARG A 519 18.51 36.07 57.69
C ARG A 519 17.84 34.94 56.92
N GLU A 520 18.24 34.70 55.69
CA GLU A 520 17.75 33.56 54.89
C GLU A 520 18.19 32.20 55.50
N ALA A 521 19.43 32.13 56.00
CA ALA A 521 19.96 30.96 56.66
C ALA A 521 19.21 30.63 57.98
N GLU A 522 18.91 31.65 58.79
CA GLU A 522 18.12 31.54 59.99
C GLU A 522 16.70 31.03 59.68
N THR A 523 16.08 31.53 58.63
CA THR A 523 14.74 31.09 58.21
C THR A 523 14.78 29.66 57.76
N ALA A 524 15.78 29.26 56.94
CA ALA A 524 15.95 27.89 56.48
C ALA A 524 16.25 26.90 57.63
N GLY A 525 17.01 27.36 58.64
CA GLY A 525 17.34 26.55 59.82
C GLY A 525 16.15 26.22 60.74
N ARG A 526 15.05 26.96 60.63
CA ARG A 526 13.81 26.70 61.35
C ARG A 526 12.92 25.65 60.64
N LEU A 527 13.24 25.30 59.40
CA LEU A 527 12.46 24.31 58.65
C LEU A 527 12.93 22.88 58.94
N ASN A 528 11.98 22.07 59.35
CA ASN A 528 12.24 20.65 59.55
C ASN A 528 11.17 19.82 58.82
N HIS A 529 11.54 19.25 57.68
CA HIS A 529 10.65 18.43 56.84
C HIS A 529 11.46 17.39 56.08
N GLN A 530 10.92 16.19 55.89
CA GLN A 530 11.63 15.09 55.26
C GLN A 530 12.15 15.34 53.85
N ASN A 531 11.54 16.26 53.12
CA ASN A 531 11.90 16.64 51.74
C ASN A 531 12.66 17.99 51.67
N ILE A 532 13.07 18.55 52.80
CA ILE A 532 13.84 19.79 52.88
C ILE A 532 15.16 19.49 53.58
N VAL A 533 16.27 19.93 52.95
CA VAL A 533 17.60 19.80 53.58
C VAL A 533 17.69 20.65 54.84
N THR A 534 17.96 20.03 55.97
CA THR A 534 18.07 20.74 57.23
C THR A 534 19.39 21.51 57.25
N MET A 535 19.31 22.79 57.57
CA MET A 535 20.49 23.64 57.82
C MET A 535 20.82 23.61 59.30
N TYR A 536 22.07 23.30 59.63
CA TYR A 536 22.54 23.17 61.01
C TYR A 536 23.30 24.37 61.52
N ASP A 537 23.97 25.07 60.65
CA ASP A 537 24.87 26.18 61.02
C ASP A 537 25.12 27.11 59.82
N ALA A 538 25.38 28.36 60.12
CA ALA A 538 25.87 29.35 59.16
C ALA A 538 26.89 30.25 59.87
N GLY A 539 28.04 30.46 59.27
CA GLY A 539 29.12 31.23 59.83
C GLY A 539 30.05 31.84 58.78
N GLU A 540 30.92 32.74 59.19
CA GLU A 540 31.99 33.32 58.39
C GLU A 540 33.31 32.60 58.65
#